data_57da1d8472fa41952a3d610b273784a8
#
_entry.id   57da1d8472fa41952a3d610b273784a8
#
_cell.length_a   1.000
_cell.length_b   1.000
_cell.length_c   1.000
_cell.angle_alpha   90.00
_cell.angle_beta   90.00
_cell.angle_gamma   90.00
#
_symmetry.space_group_name_H-M   'P 1'
#
loop_
_entity.id
_entity.type
_entity.pdbx_description
1 polymer ?
#
loop_
_entity_poly.entity_id
_entity_poly.type
_entity_poly.pdbx_seq_one_letter_code
_entity_poly.pdbx_strand_id
1 'polypeptide(L)'
;MRVGTYNFKLRAVMNIPARPMKNGIKIPNLTDIDMIVFDVDGTLMDRSGMPEGLIGLVKQIERRGVSVSLASGRTLPNLTPVHQALGLSGFIVAENGGILWDGPQQRGIETMADGERCRDAIDWLAGKMQEIDPEGIESNRWRETEWCVSGPYDVNRMRTLLAESEWSDLRVVGTGFAIHVTERGVNKRSA
;
A
#
# COMPACT_ATOMS: atom_id res chain seq x y z
N MET A 1 21.88 22.16 8.09
CA MET A 1 21.71 20.86 7.45
C MET A 1 20.79 21.07 6.26
N ARG A 2 21.27 20.87 5.03
CA ARG A 2 20.43 21.06 3.83
C ARG A 2 19.63 19.81 3.58
N VAL A 3 18.31 19.90 3.67
CA VAL A 3 17.39 18.88 3.19
C VAL A 3 17.47 18.90 1.66
N GLY A 4 18.01 17.86 1.08
CA GLY A 4 18.06 17.69 -0.37
C GLY A 4 16.68 17.29 -0.86
N THR A 5 16.05 18.17 -1.60
CA THR A 5 14.81 17.87 -2.34
C THR A 5 15.15 16.89 -3.47
N TYR A 6 14.83 15.62 -3.27
CA TYR A 6 14.93 14.62 -4.33
C TYR A 6 13.67 14.68 -5.20
N ASN A 7 13.83 15.25 -6.40
CA ASN A 7 12.80 15.18 -7.44
C ASN A 7 12.81 13.78 -8.06
N PHE A 8 12.08 12.84 -7.50
CA PHE A 8 11.83 11.56 -8.14
C PHE A 8 10.75 11.70 -9.20
N LYS A 9 11.12 11.58 -10.47
CA LYS A 9 10.14 11.36 -11.54
C LYS A 9 9.73 9.90 -11.51
N LEU A 10 8.61 9.59 -10.89
CA LEU A 10 7.97 8.27 -10.94
C LEU A 10 7.62 7.94 -12.40
N ARG A 11 8.38 7.06 -13.06
CA ARG A 11 8.19 6.78 -14.50
C ARG A 11 7.42 5.51 -14.84
N ALA A 12 7.13 4.61 -13.93
CA ALA A 12 6.19 3.51 -14.24
C ALA A 12 5.70 2.77 -12.98
N VAL A 13 4.40 2.72 -12.79
CA VAL A 13 3.75 1.65 -12.02
C VAL A 13 3.38 0.58 -13.04
N MET A 14 4.13 -0.52 -13.11
CA MET A 14 3.77 -1.63 -13.98
C MET A 14 3.03 -2.69 -13.16
N ASN A 15 1.73 -2.79 -13.39
CA ASN A 15 0.95 -3.96 -13.03
C ASN A 15 1.17 -4.99 -14.15
N ILE A 16 2.02 -6.00 -13.94
CA ILE A 16 2.26 -7.06 -14.92
C ILE A 16 1.21 -8.14 -14.69
N PRO A 17 0.17 -8.25 -15.55
CA PRO A 17 -0.81 -9.32 -15.42
C PRO A 17 -0.15 -10.67 -15.74
N ALA A 18 -0.51 -11.71 -14.99
CA ALA A 18 -0.04 -13.09 -15.19
C ALA A 18 -0.53 -13.75 -16.51
N ARG A 19 -1.14 -12.99 -17.43
CA ARG A 19 -1.56 -13.46 -18.75
C ARG A 19 -0.74 -12.77 -19.84
N PRO A 20 -0.37 -13.50 -20.92
CA PRO A 20 0.32 -12.89 -22.05
C PRO A 20 -0.55 -11.76 -22.62
N MET A 21 -0.02 -10.55 -22.64
CA MET A 21 -0.71 -9.39 -23.18
C MET A 21 -0.85 -9.54 -24.68
N LYS A 22 -2.10 -9.57 -25.14
CA LYS A 22 -2.43 -9.36 -26.55
C LYS A 22 -2.49 -7.86 -26.80
N ASN A 23 -1.73 -7.41 -27.79
CA ASN A 23 -1.75 -6.08 -28.41
C ASN A 23 -0.90 -4.96 -27.78
N GLY A 24 0.27 -4.76 -28.36
CA GLY A 24 0.77 -3.41 -28.67
C GLY A 24 1.37 -2.56 -27.56
N ILE A 25 1.48 -3.01 -26.31
CA ILE A 25 2.18 -2.26 -25.27
C ILE A 25 3.68 -2.45 -25.48
N LYS A 26 4.38 -1.37 -25.87
CA LYS A 26 5.85 -1.34 -25.86
C LYS A 26 6.32 -1.46 -24.39
N ILE A 27 6.92 -2.60 -24.05
CA ILE A 27 7.66 -2.74 -22.80
C ILE A 27 8.91 -1.85 -22.94
N PRO A 28 9.12 -0.85 -22.05
CA PRO A 28 10.33 -0.05 -22.09
C PRO A 28 11.56 -0.95 -21.89
N ASN A 29 12.69 -0.60 -22.52
CA ASN A 29 13.94 -1.27 -22.22
C ASN A 29 14.27 -1.06 -20.74
N LEU A 30 14.75 -2.08 -20.05
CA LEU A 30 15.18 -1.96 -18.64
C LEU A 30 16.27 -0.87 -18.45
N THR A 31 17.03 -0.57 -19.49
CA THR A 31 18.02 0.53 -19.50
C THR A 31 17.40 1.92 -19.36
N ASP A 32 16.10 2.05 -19.61
CA ASP A 32 15.38 3.32 -19.54
C ASP A 32 14.58 3.45 -18.23
N ILE A 33 14.77 2.51 -17.31
CA ILE A 33 14.03 2.41 -16.04
C ILE A 33 15.05 2.43 -14.90
N ASP A 34 14.92 3.42 -14.00
CA ASP A 34 15.76 3.51 -12.80
C ASP A 34 15.13 2.78 -11.61
N MET A 35 13.80 2.63 -11.62
CA MET A 35 13.04 2.06 -10.51
C MET A 35 11.76 1.37 -10.97
N ILE A 36 11.43 0.28 -10.27
CA ILE A 36 10.14 -0.42 -10.40
C ILE A 36 9.49 -0.49 -9.02
N VAL A 37 8.21 -0.10 -8.94
CA VAL A 37 7.41 -0.23 -7.73
C VAL A 37 6.37 -1.32 -7.94
N PHE A 38 6.41 -2.37 -7.12
CA PHE A 38 5.46 -3.47 -7.18
C PHE A 38 4.39 -3.36 -6.10
N ASP A 39 3.16 -3.62 -6.47
CA ASP A 39 2.15 -4.06 -5.50
C ASP A 39 2.46 -5.48 -5.04
N VAL A 40 2.01 -5.85 -3.84
CA VAL A 40 2.34 -7.16 -3.25
C VAL A 40 1.23 -8.16 -3.50
N ASP A 41 0.03 -7.87 -3.01
CA ASP A 41 -1.09 -8.81 -3.05
C ASP A 41 -1.72 -8.91 -4.44
N GLY A 42 -1.74 -10.11 -5.00
CA GLY A 42 -2.19 -10.36 -6.37
C GLY A 42 -1.19 -9.96 -7.45
N THR A 43 0.02 -9.49 -7.08
CA THR A 43 1.10 -9.12 -8.00
C THR A 43 2.36 -9.94 -7.74
N LEU A 44 2.98 -9.78 -6.57
CA LEU A 44 4.18 -10.54 -6.19
C LEU A 44 3.83 -11.84 -5.47
N MET A 45 2.69 -11.87 -4.82
CA MET A 45 2.20 -13.06 -4.11
C MET A 45 0.68 -13.10 -4.09
N ASP A 46 0.15 -14.29 -3.97
CA ASP A 46 -1.26 -14.59 -3.77
C ASP A 46 -1.46 -15.53 -2.56
N ARG A 47 -2.64 -16.15 -2.46
CA ARG A 47 -2.95 -17.08 -1.36
C ARG A 47 -2.08 -18.35 -1.35
N SER A 48 -1.47 -18.71 -2.48
CA SER A 48 -0.54 -19.84 -2.59
C SER A 48 0.90 -19.45 -2.26
N GLY A 49 1.16 -18.17 -2.02
CA GLY A 49 2.47 -17.62 -1.71
C GLY A 49 3.13 -16.92 -2.90
N MET A 50 4.45 -16.82 -2.85
CA MET A 50 5.24 -16.26 -3.95
C MET A 50 5.47 -17.31 -5.05
N PRO A 51 5.35 -16.94 -6.34
CA PRO A 51 5.68 -17.82 -7.44
C PRO A 51 7.13 -18.32 -7.37
N GLU A 52 7.34 -19.57 -7.74
CA GLU A 52 8.68 -20.13 -7.85
C GLU A 52 9.52 -19.30 -8.84
N GLY A 53 10.75 -19.00 -8.47
CA GLY A 53 11.67 -18.21 -9.28
C GLY A 53 11.54 -16.69 -9.14
N LEU A 54 10.50 -16.15 -8.48
CA LEU A 54 10.31 -14.71 -8.31
C LEU A 54 11.54 -14.02 -7.70
N ILE A 55 12.11 -14.59 -6.64
CA ILE A 55 13.31 -14.05 -5.98
C ILE A 55 14.47 -13.93 -6.98
N GLY A 56 14.66 -14.94 -7.84
CA GLY A 56 15.69 -14.93 -8.86
C GLY A 56 15.49 -13.82 -9.90
N LEU A 57 14.24 -13.59 -10.33
CA LEU A 57 13.90 -12.52 -11.26
C LEU A 57 14.12 -11.13 -10.67
N VAL A 58 13.65 -10.91 -9.45
CA VAL A 58 13.84 -9.63 -8.75
C VAL A 58 15.32 -9.31 -8.55
N LYS A 59 16.12 -10.31 -8.12
CA LYS A 59 17.58 -10.15 -8.00
C LYS A 59 18.27 -9.85 -9.34
N GLN A 60 17.74 -10.34 -10.47
CA GLN A 60 18.28 -9.99 -11.78
C GLN A 60 17.96 -8.53 -12.16
N ILE A 61 16.80 -8.01 -11.79
CA ILE A 61 16.42 -6.61 -11.98
C ILE A 61 17.37 -5.70 -11.18
N GLU A 62 17.52 -5.98 -9.90
CA GLU A 62 18.42 -5.23 -9.00
C GLU A 62 19.88 -5.23 -9.51
N ARG A 63 20.40 -6.37 -9.97
CA ARG A 63 21.77 -6.49 -10.54
C ARG A 63 21.95 -5.67 -11.80
N ARG A 64 20.91 -5.30 -12.50
CA ARG A 64 20.95 -4.42 -13.67
C ARG A 64 20.91 -2.94 -13.31
N GLY A 65 20.93 -2.61 -12.02
CA GLY A 65 20.89 -1.25 -11.51
C GLY A 65 19.49 -0.65 -11.42
N VAL A 66 18.45 -1.46 -11.58
CA VAL A 66 17.06 -1.00 -11.42
C VAL A 66 16.65 -1.24 -9.97
N SER A 67 16.36 -0.18 -9.23
CA SER A 67 15.89 -0.27 -7.85
C SER A 67 14.47 -0.84 -7.80
N VAL A 68 14.21 -1.79 -6.89
CA VAL A 68 12.88 -2.37 -6.71
C VAL A 68 12.31 -1.94 -5.36
N SER A 69 11.09 -1.43 -5.41
CA SER A 69 10.32 -0.88 -4.29
C SER A 69 8.98 -1.60 -4.16
N LEU A 70 8.33 -1.47 -3.00
CA LEU A 70 7.00 -2.03 -2.73
C LEU A 70 5.98 -0.92 -2.44
N ALA A 71 4.73 -1.12 -2.89
CA ALA A 71 3.60 -0.27 -2.50
C ALA A 71 2.37 -1.14 -2.23
N SER A 72 1.92 -1.21 -0.97
CA SER A 72 0.87 -2.13 -0.54
C SER A 72 -0.06 -1.50 0.51
N GLY A 73 -1.25 -2.09 0.68
CA GLY A 73 -2.14 -1.83 1.82
C GLY A 73 -1.73 -2.57 3.10
N ARG A 74 -0.65 -3.35 3.08
CA ARG A 74 -0.11 -4.00 4.26
C ARG A 74 0.59 -3.00 5.17
N THR A 75 0.68 -3.34 6.46
CA THR A 75 1.46 -2.56 7.43
C THR A 75 2.96 -2.65 7.13
N LEU A 76 3.72 -1.66 7.56
CA LEU A 76 5.18 -1.65 7.37
C LEU A 76 5.87 -2.89 7.98
N PRO A 77 5.53 -3.36 9.22
CA PRO A 77 6.08 -4.60 9.76
C PRO A 77 5.79 -5.85 8.92
N ASN A 78 4.71 -5.86 8.15
CA ASN A 78 4.40 -6.98 7.26
C ASN A 78 5.13 -6.91 5.91
N LEU A 79 5.62 -5.73 5.53
CA LEU A 79 6.32 -5.52 4.26
C LEU A 79 7.83 -5.63 4.39
N THR A 80 8.40 -5.21 5.51
CA THR A 80 9.86 -5.27 5.73
C THR A 80 10.45 -6.67 5.59
N PRO A 81 9.83 -7.76 6.09
CA PRO A 81 10.32 -9.12 5.84
C PRO A 81 10.28 -9.52 4.35
N VAL A 82 9.24 -9.10 3.63
CA VAL A 82 9.12 -9.36 2.18
C VAL A 82 10.20 -8.62 1.41
N HIS A 83 10.40 -7.36 1.70
CA HIS A 83 11.44 -6.50 1.13
C HIS A 83 12.82 -7.12 1.35
N GLN A 84 13.11 -7.54 2.58
CA GLN A 84 14.37 -8.15 2.96
C GLN A 84 14.58 -9.52 2.29
N ALA A 85 13.56 -10.37 2.26
CA ALA A 85 13.64 -11.70 1.64
C ALA A 85 13.90 -11.62 0.13
N LEU A 86 13.32 -10.63 -0.54
CA LEU A 86 13.54 -10.36 -1.95
C LEU A 86 14.89 -9.66 -2.21
N GLY A 87 15.52 -9.06 -1.20
CA GLY A 87 16.78 -8.34 -1.31
C GLY A 87 16.63 -7.03 -2.09
N LEU A 88 15.57 -6.28 -1.80
CA LEU A 88 15.25 -5.03 -2.48
C LEU A 88 16.13 -3.88 -1.99
N SER A 89 16.42 -2.92 -2.89
CA SER A 89 17.18 -1.71 -2.57
C SER A 89 16.30 -0.46 -2.43
N GLY A 90 15.05 -0.54 -2.90
CA GLY A 90 14.15 0.59 -2.94
C GLY A 90 13.37 0.82 -1.64
N PHE A 91 12.41 1.71 -1.69
CA PHE A 91 11.56 2.11 -0.58
C PHE A 91 10.34 1.19 -0.41
N ILE A 92 9.62 1.38 0.70
CA ILE A 92 8.31 0.79 0.94
C ILE A 92 7.28 1.90 1.11
N VAL A 93 6.18 1.82 0.37
CA VAL A 93 4.94 2.54 0.63
C VAL A 93 3.97 1.56 1.28
N ALA A 94 3.71 1.74 2.57
CA ALA A 94 2.81 0.91 3.36
C ALA A 94 1.47 1.61 3.58
N GLU A 95 0.47 0.85 4.07
CA GLU A 95 -0.85 1.35 4.45
C GLU A 95 -1.48 2.23 3.37
N ASN A 96 -1.43 1.74 2.11
CA ASN A 96 -2.00 2.44 0.94
C ASN A 96 -1.43 3.85 0.70
N GLY A 97 -0.26 4.17 1.19
CA GLY A 97 0.38 5.48 1.06
C GLY A 97 0.45 6.27 2.36
N GLY A 98 -0.02 5.70 3.46
CA GLY A 98 0.04 6.33 4.78
C GLY A 98 1.43 6.34 5.38
N ILE A 99 2.27 5.37 5.04
CA ILE A 99 3.64 5.27 5.53
C ILE A 99 4.59 5.18 4.35
N LEU A 100 5.62 6.00 4.36
CA LEU A 100 6.78 5.89 3.49
C LEU A 100 8.01 5.51 4.32
N TRP A 101 8.63 4.38 3.99
CA TRP A 101 9.93 3.99 4.50
C TRP A 101 10.96 4.08 3.38
N ASP A 102 11.99 4.89 3.59
CA ASP A 102 12.95 5.31 2.58
C ASP A 102 13.97 4.23 2.15
N GLY A 103 13.84 3.02 2.70
CA GLY A 103 14.66 1.87 2.34
C GLY A 103 15.74 1.53 3.36
N PRO A 104 16.48 0.43 3.14
CA PRO A 104 17.40 -0.13 4.14
C PRO A 104 18.64 0.74 4.41
N GLN A 105 18.99 1.66 3.52
CA GLN A 105 20.12 2.56 3.66
C GLN A 105 19.74 3.91 4.27
N GLN A 106 18.47 4.23 4.27
CA GLN A 106 17.89 5.45 4.82
C GLN A 106 17.31 5.16 6.21
N ARG A 107 16.98 6.19 6.95
CA ARG A 107 16.57 6.06 8.34
C ARG A 107 15.22 6.71 8.61
N GLY A 108 14.57 7.19 7.56
CA GLY A 108 13.32 7.90 7.67
C GLY A 108 12.13 6.96 7.55
N ILE A 109 11.18 7.13 8.47
CA ILE A 109 9.80 6.70 8.31
C ILE A 109 8.98 7.99 8.33
N GLU A 110 8.21 8.20 7.28
CA GLU A 110 7.29 9.34 7.18
C GLU A 110 5.86 8.82 7.27
N THR A 111 5.07 9.43 8.16
CA THR A 111 3.66 9.14 8.37
C THR A 111 2.83 10.25 7.74
N MET A 112 1.90 9.90 6.85
CA MET A 112 1.14 10.86 6.04
C MET A 112 -0.29 11.06 6.53
N ALA A 113 -0.72 10.34 7.57
CA ALA A 113 -2.07 10.35 8.09
C ALA A 113 -2.11 9.94 9.55
N ASP A 114 -3.27 10.14 10.19
CA ASP A 114 -3.53 9.78 11.59
C ASP A 114 -4.48 8.57 11.68
N GLY A 115 -3.93 7.44 12.08
CA GLY A 115 -4.69 6.19 12.25
C GLY A 115 -5.63 6.20 13.45
N GLU A 116 -5.33 6.94 14.51
CA GLU A 116 -6.23 7.07 15.66
C GLU A 116 -7.53 7.73 15.24
N ARG A 117 -7.43 8.76 14.43
CA ARG A 117 -8.60 9.44 13.85
C ARG A 117 -9.45 8.51 12.97
N CYS A 118 -8.81 7.63 12.22
CA CYS A 118 -9.50 6.61 11.42
C CYS A 118 -10.21 5.57 12.30
N ARG A 119 -9.59 5.20 13.43
CA ARG A 119 -10.18 4.32 14.44
C ARG A 119 -11.42 4.94 15.07
N ASP A 120 -11.33 6.18 15.52
CA ASP A 120 -12.45 6.92 16.13
C ASP A 120 -13.65 7.01 15.17
N ALA A 121 -13.38 7.20 13.88
CA ALA A 121 -14.42 7.20 12.85
C ALA A 121 -15.09 5.82 12.69
N ILE A 122 -14.35 4.73 12.83
CA ILE A 122 -14.91 3.37 12.82
C ILE A 122 -15.73 3.12 14.10
N ASP A 123 -15.28 3.53 15.27
CA ASP A 123 -16.03 3.44 16.51
C ASP A 123 -17.37 4.20 16.40
N TRP A 124 -17.34 5.39 15.82
CA TRP A 124 -18.54 6.17 15.53
C TRP A 124 -19.47 5.46 14.54
N LEU A 125 -18.93 4.86 13.46
CA LEU A 125 -19.68 4.08 12.49
C LEU A 125 -20.32 2.84 13.13
N ALA A 126 -19.64 2.13 14.01
CA ALA A 126 -20.18 0.99 14.75
C ALA A 126 -21.37 1.38 15.62
N GLY A 127 -21.40 2.59 16.13
CA GLY A 127 -22.56 3.15 16.81
C GLY A 127 -23.78 3.40 15.90
N LYS A 128 -23.58 3.48 14.58
CA LYS A 128 -24.63 3.68 13.56
C LYS A 128 -24.98 2.41 12.78
N MET A 129 -24.04 1.48 12.72
CA MET A 129 -24.11 0.21 11.99
C MET A 129 -23.63 -0.89 12.94
N GLN A 130 -24.54 -1.42 13.74
CA GLN A 130 -24.22 -2.37 14.83
C GLN A 130 -23.57 -3.67 14.37
N GLU A 131 -23.61 -3.94 13.08
CA GLU A 131 -22.93 -5.08 12.46
C GLU A 131 -21.40 -4.88 12.33
N ILE A 132 -20.89 -3.64 12.45
CA ILE A 132 -19.45 -3.34 12.35
C ILE A 132 -18.77 -3.74 13.66
N ASP A 133 -17.77 -4.60 13.56
CA ASP A 133 -16.81 -4.83 14.63
C ASP A 133 -15.74 -3.73 14.60
N PRO A 134 -15.70 -2.82 15.58
CA PRO A 134 -14.74 -1.71 15.58
C PRO A 134 -13.28 -2.13 15.80
N GLU A 135 -13.04 -3.28 16.44
CA GLU A 135 -11.66 -3.82 16.57
C GLU A 135 -11.10 -4.22 15.20
N GLY A 136 -11.96 -4.61 14.28
CA GLY A 136 -11.64 -4.84 12.89
C GLY A 136 -10.74 -6.04 12.64
N ILE A 137 -9.64 -5.85 11.92
CA ILE A 137 -8.71 -6.93 11.56
C ILE A 137 -7.50 -6.95 12.48
N GLU A 138 -6.92 -8.14 12.68
CA GLU A 138 -5.79 -8.32 13.59
C GLU A 138 -4.60 -7.38 13.30
N SER A 139 -4.36 -7.06 12.03
CA SER A 139 -3.26 -6.18 11.65
C SER A 139 -3.44 -4.72 12.08
N ASN A 140 -4.61 -4.31 12.57
CA ASN A 140 -4.84 -2.97 13.09
C ASN A 140 -3.91 -2.62 14.25
N ARG A 141 -3.49 -3.61 15.03
CA ARG A 141 -2.52 -3.41 16.13
C ARG A 141 -1.14 -2.89 15.68
N TRP A 142 -0.86 -2.91 14.39
CA TRP A 142 0.37 -2.40 13.78
C TRP A 142 0.12 -1.31 12.73
N ARG A 143 -1.14 -0.81 12.63
CA ARG A 143 -1.45 0.28 11.72
C ARG A 143 -1.26 1.62 12.42
N GLU A 144 -0.72 2.56 11.68
CA GLU A 144 -0.42 3.90 12.16
C GLU A 144 -1.21 4.98 11.42
N THR A 145 -1.76 4.69 10.23
CA THR A 145 -2.30 5.73 9.34
C THR A 145 -3.68 5.44 8.77
N GLU A 146 -4.20 4.26 9.00
CA GLU A 146 -5.54 3.87 8.58
C GLU A 146 -6.12 2.85 9.56
N TRP A 147 -7.45 2.63 9.52
CA TRP A 147 -8.09 1.56 10.28
C TRP A 147 -8.88 0.66 9.36
N CYS A 148 -8.86 -0.65 9.59
CA CYS A 148 -9.45 -1.63 8.71
C CYS A 148 -10.47 -2.50 9.44
N VAL A 149 -11.61 -2.72 8.79
CA VAL A 149 -12.63 -3.68 9.25
C VAL A 149 -12.84 -4.75 8.20
N SER A 150 -13.31 -5.91 8.62
CA SER A 150 -13.60 -7.05 7.74
C SER A 150 -15.00 -7.54 7.98
N GLY A 151 -15.79 -7.61 6.92
CA GLY A 151 -17.16 -8.08 6.97
C GLY A 151 -17.95 -7.71 5.72
N PRO A 152 -19.15 -8.25 5.55
CA PRO A 152 -20.05 -7.93 4.45
C PRO A 152 -20.79 -6.61 4.69
N TYR A 153 -20.04 -5.56 5.11
CA TYR A 153 -20.63 -4.27 5.45
C TYR A 153 -20.97 -3.46 4.20
N ASP A 154 -22.02 -2.67 4.29
CA ASP A 154 -22.41 -1.74 3.22
C ASP A 154 -21.45 -0.55 3.15
N VAL A 155 -20.43 -0.67 2.29
CA VAL A 155 -19.42 0.36 2.06
C VAL A 155 -20.04 1.69 1.59
N ASN A 156 -21.16 1.65 0.84
CA ASN A 156 -21.81 2.89 0.39
C ASN A 156 -22.51 3.60 1.54
N ARG A 157 -23.17 2.83 2.41
CA ARG A 157 -23.74 3.38 3.64
C ARG A 157 -22.68 3.99 4.55
N MET A 158 -21.54 3.31 4.73
CA MET A 158 -20.40 3.88 5.47
C MET A 158 -19.94 5.20 4.87
N ARG A 159 -19.79 5.26 3.54
CA ARG A 159 -19.38 6.50 2.84
C ARG A 159 -20.37 7.63 3.04
N THR A 160 -21.68 7.36 2.93
CA THR A 160 -22.72 8.35 3.13
C THR A 160 -22.70 8.89 4.55
N LEU A 161 -22.65 8.01 5.54
CA LEU A 161 -22.57 8.41 6.95
C LEU A 161 -21.35 9.29 7.25
N LEU A 162 -20.16 8.90 6.78
CA LEU A 162 -18.96 9.72 6.98
C LEU A 162 -19.07 11.07 6.26
N ALA A 163 -19.61 11.12 5.04
CA ALA A 163 -19.76 12.36 4.29
C ALA A 163 -20.68 13.40 4.96
N GLU A 164 -21.62 12.94 5.78
CA GLU A 164 -22.61 13.76 6.51
C GLU A 164 -22.18 14.02 7.97
N SER A 165 -20.95 13.70 8.35
CA SER A 165 -20.43 13.80 9.72
C SER A 165 -19.18 14.67 9.79
N GLU A 166 -18.64 14.80 11.00
CA GLU A 166 -17.34 15.44 11.25
C GLU A 166 -16.15 14.69 10.61
N TRP A 167 -16.36 13.44 10.17
CA TRP A 167 -15.40 12.59 9.48
C TRP A 167 -15.42 12.72 7.96
N SER A 168 -16.03 13.78 7.43
CA SER A 168 -16.26 13.97 5.98
C SER A 168 -15.01 14.08 5.14
N ASP A 169 -13.85 14.31 5.74
CA ASP A 169 -12.53 14.32 5.13
C ASP A 169 -11.88 12.92 5.05
N LEU A 170 -12.47 11.92 5.72
CA LEU A 170 -12.06 10.53 5.57
C LEU A 170 -12.73 9.89 4.35
N ARG A 171 -12.16 8.78 3.91
CA ARG A 171 -12.73 7.96 2.83
C ARG A 171 -12.77 6.49 3.22
N VAL A 172 -13.74 5.78 2.65
CA VAL A 172 -13.88 4.32 2.78
C VAL A 172 -13.52 3.64 1.48
N VAL A 173 -12.57 2.72 1.53
CA VAL A 173 -12.11 1.93 0.37
C VAL A 173 -12.28 0.45 0.67
N GLY A 174 -13.20 -0.21 -0.06
CA GLY A 174 -13.31 -1.67 -0.03
C GLY A 174 -12.25 -2.29 -0.93
N THR A 175 -11.53 -3.26 -0.40
CA THR A 175 -10.67 -4.18 -1.15
C THR A 175 -11.28 -5.58 -1.07
N GLY A 176 -10.77 -6.56 -1.79
CA GLY A 176 -11.27 -7.94 -1.67
C GLY A 176 -11.03 -8.60 -0.30
N PHE A 177 -10.31 -7.94 0.61
CA PHE A 177 -9.87 -8.49 1.90
C PHE A 177 -10.39 -7.71 3.10
N ALA A 178 -10.47 -6.40 3.00
CA ALA A 178 -10.86 -5.51 4.08
C ALA A 178 -11.50 -4.23 3.53
N ILE A 179 -12.14 -3.50 4.43
CA ILE A 179 -12.63 -2.14 4.21
C ILE A 179 -11.70 -1.22 5.00
N HIS A 180 -11.06 -0.31 4.31
CA HIS A 180 -10.12 0.65 4.86
C HIS A 180 -10.78 2.00 5.07
N VAL A 181 -10.60 2.59 6.24
CA VAL A 181 -10.89 4.00 6.50
C VAL A 181 -9.56 4.73 6.58
N THR A 182 -9.40 5.75 5.75
CA THR A 182 -8.14 6.50 5.60
C THR A 182 -8.43 7.95 5.23
N GLU A 183 -7.48 8.83 5.41
CA GLU A 183 -7.59 10.22 5.00
C GLU A 183 -7.69 10.40 3.48
N ARG A 184 -8.42 11.42 3.05
CA ARG A 184 -8.50 11.78 1.63
C ARG A 184 -7.15 12.33 1.16
N GLY A 185 -6.75 11.94 -0.05
CA GLY A 185 -5.46 12.35 -0.62
C GLY A 185 -4.33 11.36 -0.34
N VAL A 186 -4.42 10.58 0.73
CA VAL A 186 -3.44 9.52 1.03
C VAL A 186 -3.70 8.30 0.16
N ASN A 187 -2.77 7.98 -0.68
CA ASN A 187 -2.84 6.80 -1.55
C ASN A 187 -1.44 6.46 -2.10
N LYS A 188 -1.27 5.23 -2.63
CA LYS A 188 0.01 4.74 -3.18
C LYS A 188 0.66 5.64 -4.25
N ARG A 189 -0.02 6.64 -4.78
CA ARG A 189 0.51 7.57 -5.80
C ARG A 189 0.95 8.89 -5.21
N SER A 190 0.43 9.25 -4.01
CA SER A 190 0.76 10.52 -3.35
C SER A 190 1.96 10.39 -2.40
N ALA A 191 2.33 9.17 -2.02
CA ALA A 191 3.48 8.85 -1.21
C ALA A 191 4.82 8.92 -1.96
#